data_0522ac9b72c882275ddd35e2ac662361
#
_entry.id   0522ac9b72c882275ddd35e2ac662361
#
_cell.length_a   1.000
_cell.length_b   1.000
_cell.length_c   1.000
_cell.angle_alpha   90.00
_cell.angle_beta   90.00
_cell.angle_gamma   90.00
#
_symmetry.space_group_name_H-M   'P 1'
#
loop_
_entity.id
_entity.type
_entity.pdbx_description
1 polymer ?
#
loop_
_entity_poly.entity_id
_entity_poly.type
_entity_poly.pdbx_seq_one_letter_code
_entity_poly.pdbx_strand_id
1 'polypeptide(L)'
;MAIKPGMGRKSSSKNPPIFSHEFVIQNHADIISCVAMVFVVALMDESTSPFASAFISLHHNVTGEEPSRENPHGKPFSYVAGIKDYCAIFFYTLTCIIMHAIIQEYVLDKVSKRLHLSKFKLSLFNESGQLIVFYVFSFFMGANVILREGYLSKFSLLWEQFPNHPMSFLHKLFFIIQLAYYLHMLPELYFQKVKKEDQQSKIIHSICGFSVICLAYTFSFQRIALVLLTLHYLGEIVSHVFQLIGVFDRDEKLASVRFVNNVTFVFVRFATMVIGVLTLYYGVATETVLRAYAALVGLMVLQGYLIYSFITEELRATREAKREAKQHQQQQAKKSKAAKEKAKKKKESDLPEADQSPSPAKAKAK
;
A
#
# COMPACT_ATOMS: atom_id res chain seq x y z
N MET A 1 15.91 53.79 -9.96
CA MET A 1 15.83 52.37 -9.48
C MET A 1 15.68 51.47 -10.71
N ALA A 2 16.73 50.73 -11.06
CA ALA A 2 16.69 49.86 -12.23
C ALA A 2 16.07 48.50 -11.87
N ILE A 3 15.02 48.13 -12.61
CA ILE A 3 14.32 46.85 -12.49
C ILE A 3 15.24 45.76 -13.03
N LYS A 4 15.63 44.77 -12.16
CA LYS A 4 16.34 43.58 -12.58
C LYS A 4 15.45 42.72 -13.49
N PRO A 5 15.94 42.26 -14.65
CA PRO A 5 15.15 41.35 -15.51
C PRO A 5 14.95 40.01 -14.78
N GLY A 6 13.74 39.51 -14.82
CA GLY A 6 13.36 38.23 -14.23
C GLY A 6 14.20 37.08 -14.78
N MET A 7 14.68 36.25 -13.88
CA MET A 7 15.39 35.00 -14.18
C MET A 7 14.47 34.07 -14.98
N GLY A 8 14.65 34.02 -16.29
CA GLY A 8 13.95 33.14 -17.19
C GLY A 8 14.07 31.69 -16.71
N ARG A 9 12.92 31.05 -16.58
CA ARG A 9 12.77 29.62 -16.31
C ARG A 9 13.49 28.87 -17.44
N LYS A 10 14.71 28.36 -17.18
CA LYS A 10 15.43 27.48 -18.10
C LYS A 10 14.54 26.26 -18.34
N SER A 11 13.91 26.21 -19.49
CA SER A 11 13.31 25.02 -20.08
C SER A 11 14.46 24.04 -20.36
N SER A 12 14.70 23.09 -19.49
CA SER A 12 15.62 21.99 -19.77
C SER A 12 14.88 20.92 -20.57
N SER A 13 14.67 21.16 -21.85
CA SER A 13 14.26 20.14 -22.80
C SER A 13 15.50 19.56 -23.50
N LYS A 14 16.46 19.06 -22.75
CA LYS A 14 17.45 18.13 -23.30
C LYS A 14 17.14 16.78 -22.69
N ASN A 15 16.71 15.82 -23.51
CA ASN A 15 16.64 14.43 -23.12
C ASN A 15 17.99 14.05 -22.51
N PRO A 16 17.99 13.43 -21.33
CA PRO A 16 19.24 13.03 -20.69
C PRO A 16 20.02 12.10 -21.63
N PRO A 17 21.36 12.08 -21.58
CA PRO A 17 22.16 11.16 -22.39
C PRO A 17 21.68 9.72 -22.23
N ILE A 18 21.66 8.97 -23.33
CA ILE A 18 21.28 7.53 -23.33
C ILE A 18 22.20 6.81 -22.34
N PHE A 19 21.60 5.93 -21.49
CA PHE A 19 22.25 5.23 -20.37
C PHE A 19 22.70 6.10 -19.19
N SER A 20 22.36 7.41 -19.16
CA SER A 20 22.54 8.15 -17.92
C SER A 20 21.57 7.66 -16.84
N HIS A 21 21.96 7.83 -15.57
CA HIS A 21 21.12 7.53 -14.41
C HIS A 21 19.72 8.18 -14.52
N GLU A 22 19.66 9.40 -15.02
CA GLU A 22 18.41 10.13 -15.21
C GLU A 22 17.56 9.58 -16.36
N PHE A 23 18.19 9.12 -17.45
CA PHE A 23 17.53 8.46 -18.54
C PHE A 23 16.88 7.15 -18.10
N VAL A 24 17.62 6.32 -17.34
CA VAL A 24 17.09 5.06 -16.82
C VAL A 24 15.88 5.28 -15.90
N ILE A 25 15.95 6.26 -14.99
CA ILE A 25 14.83 6.56 -14.11
C ILE A 25 13.59 7.05 -14.89
N GLN A 26 13.79 7.89 -15.91
CA GLN A 26 12.66 8.43 -16.68
C GLN A 26 12.00 7.41 -17.61
N ASN A 27 12.78 6.42 -18.09
CA ASN A 27 12.33 5.45 -19.08
C ASN A 27 12.35 4.00 -18.54
N HIS A 28 12.37 3.80 -17.22
CA HIS A 28 12.49 2.46 -16.64
C HIS A 28 11.37 1.51 -17.08
N ALA A 29 10.14 2.01 -17.19
CA ALA A 29 8.98 1.21 -17.62
C ALA A 29 9.15 0.69 -19.05
N ASP A 30 9.59 1.55 -19.98
CA ASP A 30 9.83 1.19 -21.37
C ASP A 30 10.99 0.20 -21.50
N ILE A 31 12.09 0.45 -20.78
CA ILE A 31 13.25 -0.46 -20.77
C ILE A 31 12.85 -1.85 -20.26
N ILE A 32 12.13 -1.91 -19.14
CA ILE A 32 11.69 -3.17 -18.55
C ILE A 32 10.66 -3.87 -19.44
N SER A 33 9.77 -3.10 -20.09
CA SER A 33 8.82 -3.63 -21.08
C SER A 33 9.55 -4.29 -22.27
N CYS A 34 10.62 -3.66 -22.77
CA CYS A 34 11.44 -4.25 -23.82
C CYS A 34 12.09 -5.55 -23.35
N VAL A 35 12.63 -5.60 -22.12
CA VAL A 35 13.22 -6.83 -21.57
C VAL A 35 12.16 -7.93 -21.42
N ALA A 36 10.99 -7.62 -20.87
CA ALA A 36 9.90 -8.60 -20.75
C ALA A 36 9.43 -9.11 -22.12
N MET A 37 9.36 -8.21 -23.13
CA MET A 37 9.00 -8.57 -24.49
C MET A 37 10.00 -9.54 -25.13
N VAL A 38 11.30 -9.44 -24.84
CA VAL A 38 12.31 -10.39 -25.31
C VAL A 38 11.97 -11.81 -24.84
N PHE A 39 11.56 -12.00 -23.58
CA PHE A 39 11.12 -13.31 -23.09
C PHE A 39 9.87 -13.80 -23.83
N VAL A 40 8.90 -12.93 -24.08
CA VAL A 40 7.67 -13.31 -24.79
C VAL A 40 7.96 -13.69 -26.25
N VAL A 41 8.80 -12.92 -26.95
CA VAL A 41 9.19 -13.23 -28.34
C VAL A 41 10.03 -14.50 -28.40
N ALA A 42 10.89 -14.74 -27.41
CA ALA A 42 11.71 -15.94 -27.34
C ALA A 42 10.89 -17.24 -27.16
N LEU A 43 9.60 -17.17 -26.79
CA LEU A 43 8.71 -18.33 -26.82
C LEU A 43 8.33 -18.77 -28.24
N MET A 44 8.47 -17.90 -29.24
CA MET A 44 8.02 -18.17 -30.61
C MET A 44 9.03 -18.96 -31.43
N ASP A 45 10.28 -19.08 -30.99
CA ASP A 45 11.33 -19.80 -31.65
C ASP A 45 11.68 -21.10 -30.89
N GLU A 46 11.76 -22.21 -31.58
CA GLU A 46 11.97 -23.55 -30.98
C GLU A 46 13.28 -23.64 -30.18
N SER A 47 14.34 -22.93 -30.61
CA SER A 47 15.64 -22.96 -29.94
C SER A 47 15.67 -22.18 -28.62
N THR A 48 14.91 -21.08 -28.51
CA THR A 48 14.85 -20.18 -27.34
C THR A 48 13.65 -20.45 -26.44
N SER A 49 12.61 -21.11 -26.96
CA SER A 49 11.36 -21.39 -26.23
C SER A 49 11.58 -22.12 -24.89
N PRO A 50 12.44 -23.15 -24.79
CA PRO A 50 12.68 -23.81 -23.50
C PRO A 50 13.27 -22.90 -22.45
N PHE A 51 14.15 -21.94 -22.84
CA PHE A 51 14.72 -20.96 -21.96
C PHE A 51 13.65 -19.93 -21.53
N ALA A 52 12.91 -19.38 -22.46
CA ALA A 52 11.85 -18.41 -22.16
C ALA A 52 10.73 -19.01 -21.29
N SER A 53 10.35 -20.25 -21.56
CA SER A 53 9.38 -21.01 -20.77
C SER A 53 9.82 -21.17 -19.33
N ALA A 54 11.12 -21.32 -19.05
CA ALA A 54 11.63 -21.41 -17.68
C ALA A 54 11.29 -20.17 -16.84
N PHE A 55 11.13 -18.99 -17.45
CA PHE A 55 10.78 -17.74 -16.78
C PHE A 55 9.28 -17.45 -16.76
N ILE A 56 8.55 -17.85 -17.79
CA ILE A 56 7.14 -17.47 -17.92
C ILE A 56 6.21 -18.52 -17.32
N SER A 57 6.52 -19.80 -17.54
CA SER A 57 5.66 -20.92 -17.15
C SER A 57 5.82 -21.28 -15.67
N LEU A 58 4.77 -21.87 -15.08
CA LEU A 58 4.87 -22.48 -13.77
C LEU A 58 5.45 -23.90 -13.91
N HIS A 59 6.45 -24.19 -13.08
CA HIS A 59 7.17 -25.46 -13.08
C HIS A 59 6.83 -26.32 -11.88
N HIS A 60 7.46 -27.51 -11.78
CA HIS A 60 7.29 -28.48 -10.69
C HIS A 60 5.87 -29.04 -10.59
N ASN A 61 5.30 -29.40 -11.76
CA ASN A 61 4.07 -30.19 -11.82
C ASN A 61 4.30 -31.61 -11.33
N VAL A 62 3.43 -32.13 -10.49
CA VAL A 62 3.54 -33.48 -9.89
C VAL A 62 2.44 -34.42 -10.35
N THR A 63 1.29 -33.87 -10.75
CA THR A 63 0.14 -34.65 -11.28
C THR A 63 -0.51 -33.85 -12.39
N GLY A 64 -1.27 -34.56 -13.21
CA GLY A 64 -1.98 -33.97 -14.35
C GLY A 64 -1.64 -34.74 -15.63
N GLU A 65 -2.51 -34.60 -16.60
CA GLU A 65 -2.35 -35.21 -17.93
C GLU A 65 -2.71 -34.16 -18.97
N GLU A 66 -1.87 -34.04 -20.00
CA GLU A 66 -2.21 -33.20 -21.14
C GLU A 66 -3.42 -33.75 -21.90
N PRO A 67 -4.20 -32.90 -22.56
CA PRO A 67 -5.28 -33.33 -23.43
C PRO A 67 -4.76 -34.30 -24.49
N SER A 68 -5.40 -35.47 -24.60
CA SER A 68 -5.05 -36.51 -25.58
C SER A 68 -6.31 -36.89 -26.36
N ARG A 69 -6.12 -37.73 -27.41
CA ARG A 69 -7.26 -38.25 -28.18
C ARG A 69 -8.22 -39.08 -27.31
N GLU A 70 -7.67 -39.77 -26.31
CA GLU A 70 -8.43 -40.64 -25.39
C GLU A 70 -9.06 -39.82 -24.24
N ASN A 71 -8.41 -38.72 -23.81
CA ASN A 71 -8.87 -37.81 -22.79
C ASN A 71 -8.80 -36.35 -23.27
N PRO A 72 -9.80 -35.85 -24.04
CA PRO A 72 -9.78 -34.52 -24.64
C PRO A 72 -9.69 -33.36 -23.64
N HIS A 73 -10.09 -33.58 -22.40
CA HIS A 73 -10.06 -32.56 -21.35
C HIS A 73 -8.78 -32.62 -20.50
N GLY A 74 -7.99 -33.69 -20.61
CA GLY A 74 -6.83 -33.94 -19.76
C GLY A 74 -7.20 -34.00 -18.28
N LYS A 75 -6.21 -33.92 -17.40
CA LYS A 75 -6.37 -33.69 -15.96
C LYS A 75 -5.62 -32.44 -15.56
N PRO A 76 -6.20 -31.56 -14.76
CA PRO A 76 -5.52 -30.33 -14.32
C PRO A 76 -4.20 -30.67 -13.59
N PHE A 77 -3.15 -29.93 -13.92
CA PHE A 77 -1.85 -30.07 -13.26
C PHE A 77 -1.91 -29.57 -11.82
N SER A 78 -1.27 -30.34 -10.93
CA SER A 78 -0.95 -29.90 -9.58
C SER A 78 0.54 -29.62 -9.46
N TYR A 79 0.89 -28.66 -8.62
CA TYR A 79 2.23 -28.11 -8.52
C TYR A 79 2.77 -28.18 -7.10
N VAL A 80 4.08 -28.21 -6.96
CA VAL A 80 4.80 -28.02 -5.69
C VAL A 80 5.77 -26.86 -5.80
N ALA A 81 6.25 -26.34 -4.67
CA ALA A 81 7.29 -25.32 -4.64
C ALA A 81 8.63 -25.92 -5.12
N GLY A 82 9.41 -25.13 -5.86
CA GLY A 82 10.71 -25.60 -6.33
C GLY A 82 11.60 -24.49 -6.89
N ILE A 83 12.84 -24.86 -7.23
CA ILE A 83 13.91 -23.89 -7.52
C ILE A 83 13.65 -23.05 -8.79
N LYS A 84 12.97 -23.63 -9.80
CA LYS A 84 12.64 -22.90 -11.04
C LYS A 84 11.62 -21.78 -10.82
N ASP A 85 10.95 -21.78 -9.68
CA ASP A 85 10.00 -20.71 -9.34
C ASP A 85 10.68 -19.34 -9.18
N TYR A 86 11.98 -19.31 -8.87
CA TYR A 86 12.75 -18.06 -8.87
C TYR A 86 12.83 -17.39 -10.24
N CYS A 87 12.89 -18.18 -11.33
CA CYS A 87 12.83 -17.64 -12.69
C CYS A 87 11.45 -17.00 -12.97
N ALA A 88 10.38 -17.69 -12.56
CA ALA A 88 9.03 -17.14 -12.68
C ALA A 88 8.87 -15.87 -11.83
N ILE A 89 9.32 -15.86 -10.57
CA ILE A 89 9.29 -14.66 -9.72
C ILE A 89 10.01 -13.49 -10.39
N PHE A 90 11.18 -13.71 -11.00
CA PHE A 90 11.90 -12.68 -11.73
C PHE A 90 11.06 -12.10 -12.88
N PHE A 91 10.49 -12.93 -13.76
CA PHE A 91 9.67 -12.45 -14.88
C PHE A 91 8.41 -11.71 -14.40
N TYR A 92 7.71 -12.24 -13.39
CA TYR A 92 6.54 -11.59 -12.83
C TYR A 92 6.90 -10.30 -12.06
N THR A 93 8.15 -10.16 -11.56
CA THR A 93 8.65 -8.89 -11.01
C THR A 93 8.74 -7.81 -12.10
N LEU A 94 9.25 -8.15 -13.29
CA LEU A 94 9.23 -7.24 -14.44
C LEU A 94 7.80 -6.84 -14.80
N THR A 95 6.89 -7.81 -14.81
CA THR A 95 5.46 -7.57 -15.06
C THR A 95 4.84 -6.63 -14.00
N CYS A 96 5.18 -6.79 -12.72
CA CYS A 96 4.70 -5.89 -11.67
C CYS A 96 5.19 -4.46 -11.86
N ILE A 97 6.45 -4.25 -12.25
CA ILE A 97 6.99 -2.90 -12.55
C ILE A 97 6.24 -2.26 -13.72
N ILE A 98 6.00 -3.03 -14.78
CA ILE A 98 5.25 -2.56 -15.95
C ILE A 98 3.82 -2.19 -15.55
N MET A 99 3.13 -3.05 -14.80
CA MET A 99 1.77 -2.78 -14.33
C MET A 99 1.69 -1.58 -13.40
N HIS A 100 2.69 -1.41 -12.51
CA HIS A 100 2.80 -0.22 -11.67
C HIS A 100 2.86 1.06 -12.51
N ALA A 101 3.72 1.09 -13.53
CA ALA A 101 3.85 2.24 -14.42
C ALA A 101 2.56 2.50 -15.23
N ILE A 102 1.90 1.46 -15.74
CA ILE A 102 0.63 1.57 -16.46
C ILE A 102 -0.44 2.18 -15.55
N ILE A 103 -0.61 1.67 -14.33
CA ILE A 103 -1.60 2.20 -13.38
C ILE A 103 -1.29 3.65 -13.05
N GLN A 104 -0.01 3.99 -12.81
CA GLN A 104 0.40 5.35 -12.51
C GLN A 104 0.05 6.30 -13.65
N GLU A 105 0.49 6.01 -14.87
CA GLU A 105 0.36 6.92 -16.01
C GLU A 105 -1.07 7.01 -16.56
N TYR A 106 -1.72 5.86 -16.73
CA TYR A 106 -3.02 5.80 -17.41
C TYR A 106 -4.22 5.98 -16.48
N VAL A 107 -4.06 5.75 -15.19
CA VAL A 107 -5.14 5.89 -14.20
C VAL A 107 -4.86 7.03 -13.24
N LEU A 108 -3.84 6.93 -12.40
CA LEU A 108 -3.63 7.85 -11.28
C LEU A 108 -3.26 9.26 -11.75
N ASP A 109 -2.37 9.40 -12.72
CA ASP A 109 -1.97 10.71 -13.23
C ASP A 109 -3.11 11.42 -13.96
N LYS A 110 -3.97 10.70 -14.68
CA LYS A 110 -5.14 11.29 -15.32
C LYS A 110 -6.16 11.81 -14.30
N VAL A 111 -6.37 11.06 -13.22
CA VAL A 111 -7.28 11.46 -12.14
C VAL A 111 -6.69 12.62 -11.35
N SER A 112 -5.41 12.53 -10.96
CA SER A 112 -4.74 13.55 -10.15
C SER A 112 -4.65 14.91 -10.84
N LYS A 113 -4.43 14.95 -12.16
CA LYS A 113 -4.43 16.20 -12.96
C LYS A 113 -5.75 16.96 -12.91
N ARG A 114 -6.87 16.24 -12.72
CA ARG A 114 -8.21 16.85 -12.58
C ARG A 114 -8.50 17.35 -11.17
N LEU A 115 -7.81 16.80 -10.16
CA LEU A 115 -8.12 17.02 -8.75
C LEU A 115 -7.36 18.18 -8.10
N HIS A 116 -6.28 18.69 -8.74
CA HIS A 116 -5.45 19.80 -8.24
C HIS A 116 -5.03 19.62 -6.76
N LEU A 117 -4.55 18.43 -6.42
CA LEU A 117 -4.17 18.07 -5.05
C LEU A 117 -2.86 18.76 -4.62
N SER A 118 -2.73 19.05 -3.32
CA SER A 118 -1.44 19.46 -2.75
C SER A 118 -0.40 18.35 -2.88
N LYS A 119 0.89 18.67 -2.85
CA LYS A 119 1.97 17.68 -3.01
C LYS A 119 1.86 16.51 -2.03
N PHE A 120 1.51 16.77 -0.78
CA PHE A 120 1.31 15.74 0.24
C PHE A 120 0.10 14.83 -0.10
N LYS A 121 -1.05 15.44 -0.41
CA LYS A 121 -2.26 14.70 -0.79
C LYS A 121 -2.07 13.91 -2.08
N LEU A 122 -1.29 14.44 -3.03
CA LEU A 122 -0.94 13.74 -4.27
C LEU A 122 -0.08 12.50 -4.01
N SER A 123 0.93 12.60 -3.13
CA SER A 123 1.75 11.45 -2.75
C SER A 123 0.91 10.35 -2.09
N LEU A 124 0.04 10.72 -1.14
CA LEU A 124 -0.86 9.78 -0.48
C LEU A 124 -1.87 9.15 -1.46
N PHE A 125 -2.41 9.96 -2.39
CA PHE A 125 -3.33 9.47 -3.43
C PHE A 125 -2.66 8.44 -4.35
N ASN A 126 -1.46 8.71 -4.83
CA ASN A 126 -0.73 7.80 -5.70
C ASN A 126 -0.37 6.50 -4.97
N GLU A 127 0.16 6.60 -3.75
CA GLU A 127 0.54 5.43 -2.95
C GLU A 127 -0.67 4.55 -2.63
N SER A 128 -1.74 5.12 -2.07
CA SER A 128 -2.96 4.37 -1.74
C SER A 128 -3.65 3.83 -3.00
N GLY A 129 -3.62 4.58 -4.11
CA GLY A 129 -4.19 4.15 -5.37
C GLY A 129 -3.50 2.92 -5.96
N GLN A 130 -2.16 2.89 -5.96
CA GLN A 130 -1.37 1.73 -6.39
C GLN A 130 -1.66 0.50 -5.51
N LEU A 131 -1.63 0.69 -4.20
CA LEU A 131 -1.82 -0.40 -3.24
C LEU A 131 -3.24 -0.98 -3.29
N ILE A 132 -4.28 -0.16 -3.46
CA ILE A 132 -5.65 -0.64 -3.61
C ILE A 132 -5.79 -1.54 -4.83
N VAL A 133 -5.23 -1.17 -5.97
CA VAL A 133 -5.33 -2.00 -7.18
C VAL A 133 -4.73 -3.38 -6.93
N PHE A 134 -3.55 -3.42 -6.31
CA PHE A 134 -2.90 -4.69 -5.97
C PHE A 134 -3.70 -5.50 -4.94
N TYR A 135 -4.14 -4.88 -3.85
CA TYR A 135 -4.85 -5.61 -2.80
C TYR A 135 -6.22 -6.12 -3.24
N VAL A 136 -6.94 -5.34 -4.06
CA VAL A 136 -8.22 -5.77 -4.65
C VAL A 136 -8.01 -6.98 -5.57
N PHE A 137 -7.03 -6.90 -6.47
CA PHE A 137 -6.69 -8.03 -7.34
C PHE A 137 -6.30 -9.27 -6.53
N SER A 138 -5.41 -9.13 -5.55
CA SER A 138 -4.93 -10.22 -4.70
C SER A 138 -6.04 -10.82 -3.84
N PHE A 139 -6.93 -9.99 -3.29
CA PHE A 139 -8.09 -10.44 -2.53
C PHE A 139 -9.03 -11.30 -3.38
N PHE A 140 -9.42 -10.83 -4.57
CA PHE A 140 -10.32 -11.59 -5.43
C PHE A 140 -9.68 -12.87 -5.96
N MET A 141 -8.39 -12.84 -6.28
CA MET A 141 -7.65 -14.03 -6.69
C MET A 141 -7.57 -15.05 -5.54
N GLY A 142 -7.21 -14.62 -4.34
CA GLY A 142 -7.14 -15.48 -3.16
C GLY A 142 -8.50 -16.04 -2.77
N ALA A 143 -9.55 -15.20 -2.75
CA ALA A 143 -10.93 -15.63 -2.47
C ALA A 143 -11.43 -16.66 -3.49
N ASN A 144 -11.14 -16.47 -4.78
CA ASN A 144 -11.48 -17.45 -5.81
C ASN A 144 -10.81 -18.81 -5.57
N VAL A 145 -9.52 -18.82 -5.19
CA VAL A 145 -8.82 -20.08 -4.86
C VAL A 145 -9.41 -20.72 -3.62
N ILE A 146 -9.67 -19.95 -2.55
CA ILE A 146 -10.28 -20.44 -1.30
C ILE A 146 -11.63 -21.11 -1.56
N LEU A 147 -12.46 -20.51 -2.41
CA LEU A 147 -13.77 -21.05 -2.76
C LEU A 147 -13.66 -22.31 -3.61
N ARG A 148 -12.78 -22.33 -4.62
CA ARG A 148 -12.58 -23.50 -5.50
C ARG A 148 -11.98 -24.70 -4.78
N GLU A 149 -11.05 -24.47 -3.87
CA GLU A 149 -10.39 -25.53 -3.08
C GLU A 149 -11.26 -25.97 -1.88
N GLY A 150 -12.35 -25.25 -1.59
CA GLY A 150 -13.31 -25.62 -0.54
C GLY A 150 -12.83 -25.39 0.89
N TYR A 151 -11.84 -24.53 1.13
CA TYR A 151 -11.28 -24.28 2.46
C TYR A 151 -12.28 -23.70 3.47
N LEU A 152 -13.31 -23.01 3.00
CA LEU A 152 -14.39 -22.52 3.86
C LEU A 152 -15.40 -23.62 4.22
N SER A 153 -15.60 -24.60 3.32
CA SER A 153 -16.56 -25.69 3.55
C SER A 153 -16.00 -26.77 4.46
N LYS A 154 -14.70 -27.08 4.31
CA LYS A 154 -14.00 -28.10 5.10
C LYS A 154 -12.66 -27.51 5.60
N PHE A 155 -12.67 -26.98 6.80
CA PHE A 155 -11.53 -26.28 7.37
C PHE A 155 -10.29 -27.16 7.56
N SER A 156 -10.48 -28.48 7.78
CA SER A 156 -9.39 -29.45 7.90
C SER A 156 -8.50 -29.56 6.64
N LEU A 157 -9.00 -29.15 5.46
CA LEU A 157 -8.21 -29.12 4.22
C LEU A 157 -6.98 -28.22 4.32
N LEU A 158 -6.96 -27.26 5.25
CA LEU A 158 -5.81 -26.36 5.45
C LEU A 158 -4.55 -27.09 5.92
N TRP A 159 -4.69 -28.22 6.64
CA TRP A 159 -3.57 -29.03 7.13
C TRP A 159 -3.59 -30.47 6.66
N GLU A 160 -4.64 -30.90 5.95
CA GLU A 160 -4.73 -32.24 5.38
C GLU A 160 -3.57 -32.49 4.41
N GLN A 161 -2.88 -33.62 4.57
CA GLN A 161 -1.66 -34.01 3.82
C GLN A 161 -0.44 -33.09 4.02
N PHE A 162 -0.42 -32.29 5.09
CA PHE A 162 0.78 -31.50 5.40
C PHE A 162 1.97 -32.43 5.70
N PRO A 163 3.20 -32.16 5.20
CA PRO A 163 3.63 -31.01 4.39
C PRO A 163 3.56 -31.25 2.86
N ASN A 164 3.06 -32.39 2.39
CA ASN A 164 3.19 -32.86 1.01
C ASN A 164 1.94 -32.56 0.13
N HIS A 165 1.20 -31.51 0.46
CA HIS A 165 0.01 -31.14 -0.32
C HIS A 165 0.39 -30.35 -1.59
N PRO A 166 -0.15 -30.76 -2.76
CA PRO A 166 0.06 -30.02 -3.99
C PRO A 166 -0.83 -28.78 -4.05
N MET A 167 -0.47 -27.83 -4.92
CA MET A 167 -1.21 -26.61 -5.22
C MET A 167 -1.86 -26.69 -6.59
N SER A 168 -3.03 -26.11 -6.78
CA SER A 168 -3.58 -25.86 -8.11
C SER A 168 -2.79 -24.76 -8.84
N PHE A 169 -3.02 -24.61 -10.15
CA PHE A 169 -2.38 -23.57 -10.96
C PHE A 169 -2.58 -22.17 -10.38
N LEU A 170 -3.84 -21.80 -10.09
CA LEU A 170 -4.14 -20.46 -9.54
C LEU A 170 -3.56 -20.26 -8.15
N HIS A 171 -3.50 -21.31 -7.33
CA HIS A 171 -2.91 -21.26 -6.01
C HIS A 171 -1.39 -20.96 -6.10
N LYS A 172 -0.67 -21.68 -6.96
CA LYS A 172 0.75 -21.43 -7.19
C LYS A 172 0.99 -20.05 -7.78
N LEU A 173 0.24 -19.67 -8.81
CA LEU A 173 0.34 -18.37 -9.45
C LEU A 173 0.10 -17.22 -8.45
N PHE A 174 -0.83 -17.38 -7.52
CA PHE A 174 -1.03 -16.41 -6.44
C PHE A 174 0.27 -16.13 -5.68
N PHE A 175 0.98 -17.17 -5.22
CA PHE A 175 2.23 -16.99 -4.48
C PHE A 175 3.34 -16.37 -5.33
N ILE A 176 3.47 -16.78 -6.58
CA ILE A 176 4.47 -16.19 -7.50
C ILE A 176 4.21 -14.69 -7.69
N ILE A 177 2.96 -14.29 -7.88
CA ILE A 177 2.59 -12.86 -8.00
C ILE A 177 2.85 -12.11 -6.69
N GLN A 178 2.50 -12.68 -5.53
CA GLN A 178 2.76 -12.03 -4.26
C GLN A 178 4.26 -11.81 -4.03
N LEU A 179 5.08 -12.83 -4.25
CA LEU A 179 6.54 -12.72 -4.11
C LEU A 179 7.13 -11.69 -5.09
N ALA A 180 6.69 -11.72 -6.34
CA ALA A 180 7.09 -10.76 -7.35
C ALA A 180 6.71 -9.33 -6.98
N TYR A 181 5.51 -9.13 -6.45
CA TYR A 181 5.03 -7.81 -6.03
C TYR A 181 5.87 -7.21 -4.89
N TYR A 182 6.13 -7.97 -3.83
CA TYR A 182 6.98 -7.46 -2.75
C TYR A 182 8.42 -7.23 -3.23
N LEU A 183 8.92 -8.03 -4.15
CA LEU A 183 10.26 -7.84 -4.72
C LEU A 183 10.36 -6.58 -5.59
N HIS A 184 9.32 -6.28 -6.41
CA HIS A 184 9.33 -5.08 -7.27
C HIS A 184 9.29 -3.77 -6.49
N MET A 185 8.78 -3.76 -5.27
CA MET A 185 8.74 -2.56 -4.44
C MET A 185 10.14 -1.98 -4.17
N LEU A 186 11.19 -2.80 -4.13
CA LEU A 186 12.56 -2.35 -3.88
C LEU A 186 13.13 -1.48 -5.02
N PRO A 187 13.19 -1.94 -6.29
CA PRO A 187 13.62 -1.10 -7.40
C PRO A 187 12.68 0.11 -7.61
N GLU A 188 11.40 -0.02 -7.29
CA GLU A 188 10.45 1.09 -7.44
C GLU A 188 10.78 2.29 -6.53
N LEU A 189 11.33 2.07 -5.33
CA LEU A 189 11.81 3.15 -4.46
C LEU A 189 12.90 4.00 -5.14
N TYR A 190 13.73 3.36 -5.93
CA TYR A 190 14.78 4.03 -6.70
C TYR A 190 14.19 4.81 -7.88
N PHE A 191 13.28 4.21 -8.64
CA PHE A 191 12.65 4.84 -9.80
C PHE A 191 11.79 6.04 -9.42
N GLN A 192 11.06 5.96 -8.32
CA GLN A 192 10.20 7.05 -7.82
C GLN A 192 10.98 8.15 -7.07
N LYS A 193 12.29 8.03 -6.88
CA LYS A 193 13.11 8.97 -6.10
C LYS A 193 12.51 9.26 -4.73
N VAL A 194 12.04 8.20 -4.04
CA VAL A 194 11.44 8.32 -2.70
C VAL A 194 12.44 8.95 -1.73
N LYS A 195 11.98 9.86 -0.87
CA LYS A 195 12.82 10.51 0.13
C LYS A 195 13.42 9.50 1.10
N LYS A 196 14.67 9.72 1.51
CA LYS A 196 15.39 8.81 2.43
C LYS A 196 14.65 8.55 3.74
N GLU A 197 13.90 9.54 4.23
CA GLU A 197 13.09 9.44 5.46
C GLU A 197 11.96 8.40 5.33
N ASP A 198 11.34 8.32 4.14
CA ASP A 198 10.22 7.41 3.87
C ASP A 198 10.68 6.04 3.34
N GLN A 199 11.92 5.95 2.82
CA GLN A 199 12.46 4.71 2.23
C GLN A 199 12.56 3.58 3.25
N GLN A 200 13.01 3.87 4.48
CA GLN A 200 13.26 2.84 5.49
C GLN A 200 12.00 2.03 5.82
N SER A 201 10.87 2.69 6.03
CA SER A 201 9.60 2.02 6.32
C SER A 201 9.16 1.13 5.16
N LYS A 202 9.28 1.63 3.92
CA LYS A 202 8.90 0.88 2.70
C LYS A 202 9.81 -0.32 2.45
N ILE A 203 11.12 -0.18 2.70
CA ILE A 203 12.09 -1.29 2.60
C ILE A 203 11.75 -2.38 3.62
N ILE A 204 11.50 -2.00 4.88
CA ILE A 204 11.12 -2.96 5.93
C ILE A 204 9.83 -3.68 5.56
N HIS A 205 8.82 -2.95 5.08
CA HIS A 205 7.56 -3.54 4.62
C HIS A 205 7.77 -4.54 3.48
N SER A 206 8.54 -4.17 2.46
CA SER A 206 8.84 -5.03 1.31
C SER A 206 9.61 -6.29 1.73
N ILE A 207 10.69 -6.15 2.49
CA ILE A 207 11.52 -7.28 2.93
C ILE A 207 10.73 -8.19 3.88
N CYS A 208 9.98 -7.63 4.82
CA CYS A 208 9.16 -8.40 5.75
C CYS A 208 8.07 -9.18 5.00
N GLY A 209 7.32 -8.53 4.11
CA GLY A 209 6.29 -9.16 3.28
C GLY A 209 6.86 -10.27 2.41
N PHE A 210 7.94 -9.99 1.68
CA PHE A 210 8.63 -11.00 0.87
C PHE A 210 9.09 -12.20 1.71
N SER A 211 9.74 -11.96 2.85
CA SER A 211 10.29 -13.02 3.69
C SER A 211 9.20 -13.91 4.29
N VAL A 212 8.12 -13.32 4.81
CA VAL A 212 7.00 -14.08 5.38
C VAL A 212 6.34 -14.97 4.32
N ILE A 213 6.08 -14.44 3.14
CA ILE A 213 5.45 -15.19 2.05
C ILE A 213 6.40 -16.26 1.51
N CYS A 214 7.69 -15.94 1.36
CA CYS A 214 8.72 -16.90 0.91
C CYS A 214 8.85 -18.07 1.89
N LEU A 215 8.89 -17.80 3.20
CA LEU A 215 8.93 -18.84 4.23
C LEU A 215 7.66 -19.70 4.19
N ALA A 216 6.49 -19.08 4.12
CA ALA A 216 5.23 -19.81 4.02
C ALA A 216 5.18 -20.70 2.76
N TYR A 217 5.66 -20.19 1.64
CA TYR A 217 5.73 -20.92 0.36
C TYR A 217 6.70 -22.10 0.42
N THR A 218 7.89 -21.88 1.00
CA THR A 218 8.96 -22.89 1.04
C THR A 218 8.70 -24.00 2.06
N PHE A 219 8.10 -23.65 3.20
CA PHE A 219 7.84 -24.60 4.31
C PHE A 219 6.48 -25.26 4.25
N SER A 220 5.81 -25.24 3.12
CA SER A 220 4.52 -25.91 2.88
C SER A 220 3.32 -25.34 3.65
N PHE A 221 3.38 -24.05 4.07
CA PHE A 221 2.25 -23.36 4.69
C PHE A 221 1.34 -22.63 3.68
N GLN A 222 1.40 -22.99 2.41
CA GLN A 222 0.74 -22.24 1.33
C GLN A 222 -0.79 -22.14 1.53
N ARG A 223 -1.46 -23.21 1.94
CA ARG A 223 -2.91 -23.21 2.15
C ARG A 223 -3.34 -22.27 3.28
N ILE A 224 -2.63 -22.35 4.40
CA ILE A 224 -2.87 -21.48 5.55
C ILE A 224 -2.54 -20.04 5.20
N ALA A 225 -1.38 -19.80 4.60
CA ALA A 225 -0.92 -18.48 4.20
C ALA A 225 -1.86 -17.83 3.17
N LEU A 226 -2.41 -18.58 2.22
CA LEU A 226 -3.40 -18.07 1.27
C LEU A 226 -4.61 -17.47 2.00
N VAL A 227 -5.17 -18.19 2.97
CA VAL A 227 -6.34 -17.71 3.73
C VAL A 227 -5.97 -16.48 4.57
N LEU A 228 -4.84 -16.52 5.28
CA LEU A 228 -4.40 -15.40 6.11
C LEU A 228 -4.05 -14.15 5.30
N LEU A 229 -3.40 -14.31 4.14
CA LEU A 229 -3.10 -13.20 3.22
C LEU A 229 -4.36 -12.61 2.62
N THR A 230 -5.30 -13.43 2.18
CA THR A 230 -6.58 -12.95 1.63
C THR A 230 -7.35 -12.14 2.67
N LEU A 231 -7.37 -12.58 3.92
CA LEU A 231 -7.98 -11.85 5.02
C LEU A 231 -7.22 -10.54 5.34
N HIS A 232 -5.89 -10.58 5.31
CA HIS A 232 -5.05 -9.39 5.45
C HIS A 232 -5.35 -8.35 4.36
N TYR A 233 -5.42 -8.77 3.10
CA TYR A 233 -5.71 -7.86 1.99
C TYR A 233 -7.09 -7.21 2.08
N LEU A 234 -8.08 -7.91 2.64
CA LEU A 234 -9.37 -7.29 2.95
C LEU A 234 -9.21 -6.09 3.90
N GLY A 235 -8.41 -6.25 4.95
CA GLY A 235 -8.10 -5.16 5.89
C GLY A 235 -7.36 -4.00 5.21
N GLU A 236 -6.36 -4.29 4.37
CA GLU A 236 -5.59 -3.28 3.65
C GLU A 236 -6.44 -2.51 2.64
N ILE A 237 -7.37 -3.18 1.93
CA ILE A 237 -8.32 -2.51 1.03
C ILE A 237 -9.11 -1.45 1.80
N VAL A 238 -9.69 -1.81 2.94
CA VAL A 238 -10.48 -0.87 3.76
C VAL A 238 -9.61 0.28 4.27
N SER A 239 -8.38 0.00 4.72
CA SER A 239 -7.45 1.02 5.20
C SER A 239 -7.04 2.02 4.11
N HIS A 240 -6.73 1.54 2.91
CA HIS A 240 -6.36 2.42 1.80
C HIS A 240 -7.56 3.17 1.21
N VAL A 241 -8.75 2.59 1.20
CA VAL A 241 -10.00 3.30 0.88
C VAL A 241 -10.24 4.42 1.89
N PHE A 242 -10.06 4.17 3.18
CA PHE A 242 -10.12 5.20 4.22
C PHE A 242 -9.14 6.33 3.97
N GLN A 243 -7.89 6.03 3.62
CA GLN A 243 -6.87 7.04 3.28
C GLN A 243 -7.27 7.86 2.05
N LEU A 244 -7.80 7.23 0.99
CA LEU A 244 -8.28 7.94 -0.19
C LEU A 244 -9.46 8.86 0.12
N ILE A 245 -10.41 8.42 0.92
CA ILE A 245 -11.52 9.26 1.37
C ILE A 245 -10.97 10.49 2.09
N GLY A 246 -9.95 10.34 2.97
CA GLY A 246 -9.28 11.44 3.67
C GLY A 246 -8.58 12.45 2.75
N VAL A 247 -8.15 12.03 1.55
CA VAL A 247 -7.61 12.97 0.54
C VAL A 247 -8.68 13.93 0.03
N PHE A 248 -9.92 13.47 -0.13
CA PHE A 248 -11.04 14.20 -0.72
C PHE A 248 -11.93 14.90 0.30
N ASP A 249 -11.94 14.38 1.55
CA ASP A 249 -12.85 14.89 2.57
C ASP A 249 -12.44 16.31 3.04
N ARG A 250 -13.40 17.23 2.98
CA ARG A 250 -13.29 18.58 3.52
C ARG A 250 -14.12 18.75 4.79
N ASP A 251 -15.10 17.88 5.00
CA ASP A 251 -16.13 18.02 6.03
C ASP A 251 -16.26 16.72 6.81
N GLU A 252 -15.75 16.62 8.00
CA GLU A 252 -15.97 15.73 9.16
C GLU A 252 -16.69 14.35 8.99
N LYS A 253 -17.01 13.90 7.78
CA LYS A 253 -17.54 12.55 7.48
C LYS A 253 -16.52 11.44 7.79
N LEU A 254 -15.26 11.84 7.96
CA LEU A 254 -14.11 10.98 8.24
C LEU A 254 -14.27 10.17 9.53
N ALA A 255 -15.04 10.65 10.52
CA ALA A 255 -15.22 9.98 11.80
C ALA A 255 -15.90 8.61 11.65
N SER A 256 -16.98 8.53 10.85
CA SER A 256 -17.70 7.26 10.62
C SER A 256 -16.85 6.28 9.82
N VAL A 257 -16.11 6.77 8.82
CA VAL A 257 -15.22 5.91 8.00
C VAL A 257 -14.04 5.41 8.83
N ARG A 258 -13.49 6.22 9.74
CA ARG A 258 -12.47 5.81 10.70
C ARG A 258 -12.95 4.68 11.60
N PHE A 259 -14.18 4.78 12.10
CA PHE A 259 -14.78 3.71 12.90
C PHE A 259 -14.83 2.37 12.12
N VAL A 260 -15.30 2.39 10.87
CA VAL A 260 -15.34 1.19 10.01
C VAL A 260 -13.93 0.64 9.80
N ASN A 261 -12.93 1.49 9.49
CA ASN A 261 -11.54 1.07 9.35
C ASN A 261 -11.02 0.37 10.62
N ASN A 262 -11.23 0.97 11.78
CA ASN A 262 -10.72 0.44 13.05
C ASN A 262 -11.41 -0.89 13.42
N VAL A 263 -12.71 -1.00 13.22
CA VAL A 263 -13.46 -2.26 13.44
C VAL A 263 -12.96 -3.35 12.50
N THR A 264 -12.80 -3.05 11.21
CA THR A 264 -12.27 -3.99 10.22
C THR A 264 -10.87 -4.44 10.57
N PHE A 265 -9.99 -3.51 10.96
CA PHE A 265 -8.64 -3.85 11.40
C PHE A 265 -8.67 -4.84 12.57
N VAL A 266 -9.40 -4.54 13.64
CA VAL A 266 -9.48 -5.41 14.82
C VAL A 266 -10.05 -6.78 14.44
N PHE A 267 -11.12 -6.81 13.64
CA PHE A 267 -11.73 -8.05 13.17
C PHE A 267 -10.74 -8.92 12.38
N VAL A 268 -10.04 -8.34 11.41
CA VAL A 268 -9.05 -9.05 10.58
C VAL A 268 -7.92 -9.60 11.45
N ARG A 269 -7.37 -8.81 12.39
CA ARG A 269 -6.29 -9.27 13.27
C ARG A 269 -6.76 -10.40 14.18
N PHE A 270 -7.94 -10.26 14.80
CA PHE A 270 -8.51 -11.29 15.63
C PHE A 270 -8.78 -12.59 14.85
N ALA A 271 -9.43 -12.50 13.69
CA ALA A 271 -9.69 -13.65 12.84
C ALA A 271 -8.39 -14.35 12.39
N THR A 272 -7.36 -13.57 12.01
CA THR A 272 -6.03 -14.09 11.65
C THR A 272 -5.39 -14.87 12.81
N MET A 273 -5.46 -14.35 14.02
CA MET A 273 -4.92 -15.05 15.21
C MET A 273 -5.70 -16.33 15.50
N VAL A 274 -7.03 -16.30 15.47
CA VAL A 274 -7.88 -17.48 15.71
C VAL A 274 -7.61 -18.57 14.67
N ILE A 275 -7.62 -18.22 13.37
CA ILE A 275 -7.32 -19.17 12.29
C ILE A 275 -5.91 -19.73 12.44
N GLY A 276 -4.92 -18.86 12.75
CA GLY A 276 -3.54 -19.27 12.96
C GLY A 276 -3.39 -20.28 14.10
N VAL A 277 -4.01 -20.04 15.26
CA VAL A 277 -3.99 -20.97 16.38
C VAL A 277 -4.67 -22.29 16.02
N LEU A 278 -5.87 -22.23 15.45
CA LEU A 278 -6.63 -23.44 15.07
C LEU A 278 -5.86 -24.30 14.06
N THR A 279 -5.26 -23.69 13.05
CA THR A 279 -4.58 -24.42 11.98
C THR A 279 -3.19 -24.91 12.40
N LEU A 280 -2.39 -24.06 13.04
CA LEU A 280 -1.01 -24.39 13.39
C LEU A 280 -0.91 -25.23 14.66
N TYR A 281 -1.67 -24.91 15.69
CA TYR A 281 -1.63 -25.64 16.95
C TYR A 281 -2.40 -26.96 16.89
N TYR A 282 -3.67 -26.94 16.48
CA TYR A 282 -4.51 -28.14 16.45
C TYR A 282 -4.34 -28.99 15.18
N GLY A 283 -4.01 -28.37 14.04
CA GLY A 283 -3.85 -29.05 12.75
C GLY A 283 -2.40 -29.53 12.53
N VAL A 284 -1.51 -28.61 12.21
CA VAL A 284 -0.15 -28.90 11.76
C VAL A 284 0.75 -29.46 12.87
N ALA A 285 0.51 -29.09 14.13
CA ALA A 285 1.33 -29.57 15.25
C ALA A 285 1.26 -31.10 15.44
N THR A 286 0.20 -31.75 14.95
CA THR A 286 0.08 -33.22 14.98
C THR A 286 1.10 -33.91 14.06
N GLU A 287 1.50 -33.26 12.98
CA GLU A 287 2.41 -33.80 11.97
C GLU A 287 3.87 -33.34 12.20
N THR A 288 4.07 -32.05 12.50
CA THR A 288 5.40 -31.45 12.65
C THR A 288 5.40 -30.36 13.73
N VAL A 289 5.61 -30.77 14.97
CA VAL A 289 5.55 -29.90 16.16
C VAL A 289 6.43 -28.66 16.03
N LEU A 290 7.72 -28.84 15.69
CA LEU A 290 8.68 -27.73 15.64
C LEU A 290 8.30 -26.68 14.59
N ARG A 291 7.90 -27.11 13.38
CA ARG A 291 7.49 -26.20 12.31
C ARG A 291 6.23 -25.43 12.66
N ALA A 292 5.24 -26.12 13.25
CA ALA A 292 3.98 -25.52 13.66
C ALA A 292 4.20 -24.43 14.73
N TYR A 293 4.97 -24.72 15.76
CA TYR A 293 5.25 -23.71 16.81
C TYR A 293 6.11 -22.56 16.32
N ALA A 294 7.12 -22.82 15.47
CA ALA A 294 7.91 -21.75 14.87
C ALA A 294 7.04 -20.81 14.01
N ALA A 295 6.17 -21.36 13.18
CA ALA A 295 5.22 -20.58 12.37
C ALA A 295 4.21 -19.82 13.25
N LEU A 296 3.70 -20.45 14.31
CA LEU A 296 2.75 -19.80 15.23
C LEU A 296 3.41 -18.64 15.98
N VAL A 297 4.61 -18.81 16.50
CA VAL A 297 5.37 -17.73 17.16
C VAL A 297 5.65 -16.60 16.17
N GLY A 298 6.11 -16.90 14.96
CA GLY A 298 6.31 -15.90 13.91
C GLY A 298 5.04 -15.12 13.56
N LEU A 299 3.92 -15.82 13.42
CA LEU A 299 2.62 -15.20 13.19
C LEU A 299 2.20 -14.28 14.34
N MET A 300 2.34 -14.72 15.60
CA MET A 300 1.98 -13.93 16.78
C MET A 300 2.85 -12.68 16.92
N VAL A 301 4.16 -12.79 16.66
CA VAL A 301 5.07 -11.63 16.64
C VAL A 301 4.66 -10.64 15.56
N LEU A 302 4.38 -11.11 14.36
CA LEU A 302 3.93 -10.25 13.25
C LEU A 302 2.60 -9.55 13.59
N GLN A 303 1.61 -10.28 14.10
CA GLN A 303 0.33 -9.68 14.48
C GLN A 303 0.49 -8.69 15.65
N GLY A 304 1.32 -9.01 16.63
CA GLY A 304 1.67 -8.10 17.73
C GLY A 304 2.29 -6.79 17.23
N TYR A 305 3.23 -6.87 16.29
CA TYR A 305 3.82 -5.69 15.66
C TYR A 305 2.78 -4.83 14.91
N LEU A 306 1.91 -5.46 14.12
CA LEU A 306 0.86 -4.75 13.37
C LEU A 306 -0.14 -4.05 14.30
N ILE A 307 -0.55 -4.71 15.39
CA ILE A 307 -1.43 -4.11 16.40
C ILE A 307 -0.73 -2.95 17.12
N TYR A 308 0.54 -3.12 17.49
CA TYR A 308 1.32 -2.05 18.12
C TYR A 308 1.46 -0.83 17.20
N SER A 309 1.79 -1.05 15.93
CA SER A 309 1.88 0.02 14.92
C SER A 309 0.56 0.77 14.80
N PHE A 310 -0.54 0.05 14.64
CA PHE A 310 -1.87 0.62 14.54
C PHE A 310 -2.25 1.48 15.77
N ILE A 311 -2.03 0.95 16.98
CA ILE A 311 -2.32 1.68 18.22
C ILE A 311 -1.48 2.97 18.31
N THR A 312 -0.20 2.88 17.96
CA THR A 312 0.69 4.06 18.01
C THR A 312 0.28 5.14 17.00
N GLU A 313 -0.15 4.77 15.81
CA GLU A 313 -0.66 5.69 14.79
C GLU A 313 -1.98 6.35 15.23
N GLU A 314 -2.92 5.59 15.76
CA GLU A 314 -4.19 6.12 16.27
C GLU A 314 -3.99 7.08 17.47
N LEU A 315 -3.05 6.74 18.36
CA LEU A 315 -2.69 7.64 19.47
C LEU A 315 -2.03 8.94 18.98
N ARG A 316 -1.19 8.87 17.95
CA ARG A 316 -0.61 10.07 17.32
C ARG A 316 -1.69 10.93 16.71
N ALA A 317 -2.55 10.37 15.86
CA ALA A 317 -3.65 11.09 15.21
C ALA A 317 -4.57 11.76 16.25
N THR A 318 -4.90 11.04 17.33
CA THR A 318 -5.72 11.60 18.42
C THR A 318 -5.02 12.75 19.16
N ARG A 319 -3.71 12.67 19.38
CA ARG A 319 -2.93 13.74 20.03
C ARG A 319 -2.83 14.97 19.12
N GLU A 320 -2.62 14.78 17.82
CA GLU A 320 -2.57 15.85 16.83
C GLU A 320 -3.91 16.58 16.72
N ALA A 321 -5.02 15.86 16.59
CA ALA A 321 -6.35 16.43 16.57
C ALA A 321 -6.66 17.26 17.84
N LYS A 322 -6.27 16.76 19.04
CA LYS A 322 -6.40 17.52 20.29
C LYS A 322 -5.53 18.78 20.33
N ARG A 323 -4.34 18.75 19.75
CA ARG A 323 -3.45 19.93 19.65
C ARG A 323 -4.04 20.98 18.71
N GLU A 324 -4.53 20.57 17.55
CA GLU A 324 -5.18 21.45 16.57
C GLU A 324 -6.44 22.11 17.17
N ALA A 325 -7.30 21.33 17.82
CA ALA A 325 -8.49 21.85 18.48
C ALA A 325 -8.14 22.91 19.55
N LYS A 326 -7.10 22.67 20.36
CA LYS A 326 -6.62 23.67 21.35
C LYS A 326 -6.06 24.91 20.67
N GLN A 327 -5.32 24.79 19.57
CA GLN A 327 -4.80 25.94 18.83
C GLN A 327 -5.95 26.77 18.21
N HIS A 328 -6.95 26.13 17.63
CA HIS A 328 -8.14 26.79 17.12
C HIS A 328 -8.90 27.55 18.21
N GLN A 329 -9.10 26.92 19.36
CA GLN A 329 -9.75 27.60 20.52
C GLN A 329 -8.95 28.83 21.00
N GLN A 330 -7.61 28.71 21.07
CA GLN A 330 -6.75 29.83 21.43
C GLN A 330 -6.78 30.97 20.43
N GLN A 331 -6.79 30.64 19.11
CA GLN A 331 -6.90 31.66 18.06
C GLN A 331 -8.26 32.35 18.06
N GLN A 332 -9.35 31.60 18.26
CA GLN A 332 -10.69 32.19 18.40
C GLN A 332 -10.79 33.10 19.64
N ALA A 333 -10.22 32.65 20.78
CA ALA A 333 -10.19 33.48 22.00
C ALA A 333 -9.37 34.78 21.83
N LYS A 334 -8.24 34.73 21.10
CA LYS A 334 -7.44 35.90 20.74
C LYS A 334 -8.20 36.85 19.81
N LYS A 335 -8.88 36.33 18.78
CA LYS A 335 -9.70 37.13 17.85
C LYS A 335 -10.87 37.80 18.56
N SER A 336 -11.55 37.09 19.48
CA SER A 336 -12.67 37.63 20.23
C SER A 336 -12.21 38.74 21.23
N LYS A 337 -11.04 38.56 21.87
CA LYS A 337 -10.44 39.62 22.73
C LYS A 337 -10.06 40.85 21.93
N ALA A 338 -9.40 40.68 20.78
CA ALA A 338 -9.03 41.78 19.89
C ALA A 338 -10.25 42.52 19.30
N ALA A 339 -11.33 41.79 18.99
CA ALA A 339 -12.59 42.39 18.53
C ALA A 339 -13.27 43.20 19.65
N LYS A 340 -13.28 42.69 20.91
CA LYS A 340 -13.81 43.41 22.07
C LYS A 340 -13.00 44.68 22.39
N GLU A 341 -11.68 44.61 22.25
CA GLU A 341 -10.79 45.77 22.49
C GLU A 341 -10.95 46.85 21.42
N LYS A 342 -11.12 46.47 20.14
CA LYS A 342 -11.46 47.40 19.05
C LYS A 342 -12.85 48.04 19.25
N ALA A 343 -13.83 47.26 19.69
CA ALA A 343 -15.17 47.79 19.97
C ALA A 343 -15.17 48.75 21.15
N LYS A 344 -14.31 48.52 22.19
CA LYS A 344 -14.14 49.41 23.34
C LYS A 344 -13.47 50.73 22.93
N LYS A 345 -12.40 50.66 22.13
CA LYS A 345 -11.73 51.87 21.59
C LYS A 345 -12.65 52.71 20.70
N LYS A 346 -13.53 52.09 19.91
CA LYS A 346 -14.50 52.80 19.07
C LYS A 346 -15.58 53.50 19.90
N LYS A 347 -16.01 52.90 21.00
CA LYS A 347 -16.96 53.55 21.94
C LYS A 347 -16.30 54.70 22.72
N GLU A 348 -15.01 54.65 22.98
CA GLU A 348 -14.25 55.72 23.65
C GLU A 348 -13.99 56.91 22.70
N SER A 349 -13.89 56.72 21.40
CA SER A 349 -13.72 57.77 20.40
C SER A 349 -15.05 58.44 19.99
N ASP A 350 -16.20 57.84 20.31
CA ASP A 350 -17.54 58.38 20.01
C ASP A 350 -18.17 59.10 21.21
N LEU A 351 -17.42 59.31 22.32
CA LEU A 351 -17.87 60.20 23.42
C LEU A 351 -17.71 61.66 23.01
N PRO A 352 -18.73 62.53 23.09
CA PRO A 352 -18.62 63.96 22.78
C PRO A 352 -17.62 64.59 23.70
N GLU A 353 -16.69 65.42 23.16
CA GLU A 353 -15.75 66.23 23.89
C GLU A 353 -16.53 67.12 24.88
N ALA A 354 -16.23 66.99 26.16
CA ALA A 354 -16.82 67.86 27.20
C ALA A 354 -16.42 69.32 26.95
N ASP A 355 -17.43 70.18 26.82
CA ASP A 355 -17.35 71.62 26.60
C ASP A 355 -16.29 72.28 27.52
N GLN A 356 -15.25 72.83 26.87
CA GLN A 356 -14.32 73.72 27.59
C GLN A 356 -15.00 75.06 27.83
N SER A 357 -15.46 75.29 29.03
CA SER A 357 -15.91 76.62 29.51
C SER A 357 -14.80 77.66 29.38
N PRO A 358 -15.07 78.85 28.83
CA PRO A 358 -14.05 79.85 28.69
C PRO A 358 -13.69 80.49 30.07
N SER A 359 -12.40 80.56 30.36
CA SER A 359 -11.85 81.27 31.55
C SER A 359 -12.18 82.79 31.51
N PRO A 360 -12.55 83.39 32.61
CA PRO A 360 -12.86 84.86 32.68
C PRO A 360 -11.58 85.68 32.48
N ALA A 361 -11.69 86.70 31.60
CA ALA A 361 -10.66 87.69 31.34
C ALA A 361 -10.33 88.52 32.58
N LYS A 362 -9.09 88.63 33.00
CA LYS A 362 -8.61 89.55 33.98
C LYS A 362 -8.67 90.99 33.43
N ALA A 363 -9.60 91.82 33.97
CA ALA A 363 -9.60 93.23 33.74
C ALA A 363 -8.36 93.86 34.36
N LYS A 364 -7.55 94.58 33.56
CA LYS A 364 -6.52 95.53 34.04
C LYS A 364 -7.20 96.81 34.37
N ALA A 365 -7.23 97.18 35.65
CA ALA A 365 -7.41 98.54 36.04
C ALA A 365 -6.01 99.23 36.11
N LYS A 366 -5.96 100.37 35.50
CA LYS A 366 -5.04 101.47 35.49
C LYS A 366 -3.86 101.43 36.42
#